data_1fc781b9251ec9775884469c43173ddc
#
_entry.id   1fc781b9251ec9775884469c43173ddc
#
_cell.length_a   1.000
_cell.length_b   1.000
_cell.length_c   1.000
_cell.angle_alpha   90.00
_cell.angle_beta   90.00
_cell.angle_gamma   90.00
#
_symmetry.space_group_name_H-M   'P 1'
#
loop_
_entity.id
_entity.type
_entity.pdbx_description
1 polymer ?
#
loop_
_entity_poly.entity_id
_entity_poly.type
_entity_poly.pdbx_seq_one_letter_code
_entity_poly.pdbx_strand_id
1 'polypeptide(L)'
;MNSCDTRFFKANQLIIEVEKIIEKKVICSVVEAEIFGPQIPLDLMVVYPCSANTLAKMAHGINDNAVTMAVKSTLRNQHNIVLGLCSNDLLSTSGMNMMKIFNTKHFYLVPMYQDDVIKKPNSLIARRDLIIQTMINALAVSYTHLRAHETE
;
A
#
# COMPACT_ATOMS: atom_id res chain seq x y z
N MET A 1 -5.01 -0.61 9.74
CA MET A 1 -4.00 -1.69 9.87
C MET A 1 -4.70 -3.05 9.91
N ASN A 2 -4.09 -4.12 9.41
CA ASN A 2 -4.69 -5.45 9.54
C ASN A 2 -4.41 -6.01 10.94
N SER A 3 -5.44 -6.45 11.65
CA SER A 3 -5.37 -6.90 13.06
C SER A 3 -5.16 -8.42 13.20
N CYS A 4 -4.40 -9.04 12.27
CA CYS A 4 -4.09 -10.47 12.33
C CYS A 4 -2.75 -10.73 12.99
N ASP A 5 -2.70 -11.74 13.86
CA ASP A 5 -1.46 -12.23 14.43
C ASP A 5 -0.54 -12.82 13.35
N THR A 6 0.74 -12.62 13.50
CA THR A 6 1.77 -13.22 12.64
C THR A 6 2.71 -14.08 13.49
N ARG A 7 3.54 -14.88 12.83
CA ARG A 7 4.59 -15.65 13.54
C ARG A 7 5.65 -14.77 14.23
N PHE A 8 5.68 -13.47 13.92
CA PHE A 8 6.70 -12.53 14.45
C PHE A 8 6.17 -11.69 15.61
N PHE A 9 4.88 -11.33 15.59
CA PHE A 9 4.25 -10.53 16.67
C PHE A 9 2.75 -10.74 16.75
N LYS A 10 2.21 -10.46 17.93
CA LYS A 10 0.78 -10.36 18.14
C LYS A 10 0.30 -8.98 17.69
N ALA A 11 -0.80 -8.94 16.94
CA ALA A 11 -1.36 -7.72 16.38
C ALA A 11 -1.62 -6.63 17.44
N ASN A 12 -2.16 -7.00 18.59
CA ASN A 12 -2.45 -6.05 19.66
C ASN A 12 -1.18 -5.35 20.22
N GLN A 13 -0.08 -6.07 20.34
CA GLN A 13 1.19 -5.48 20.79
C GLN A 13 1.71 -4.46 19.78
N LEU A 14 1.68 -4.84 18.50
CA LEU A 14 2.11 -3.94 17.42
C LEU A 14 1.21 -2.69 17.32
N ILE A 15 -0.09 -2.82 17.51
CA ILE A 15 -1.03 -1.68 17.52
C ILE A 15 -0.65 -0.71 18.62
N ILE A 16 -0.43 -1.19 19.85
CA ILE A 16 -0.05 -0.35 20.99
C ILE A 16 1.27 0.38 20.74
N GLU A 17 2.27 -0.30 20.18
CA GLU A 17 3.56 0.33 19.85
C GLU A 17 3.41 1.41 18.77
N VAL A 18 2.64 1.14 17.72
CA VAL A 18 2.37 2.11 16.66
C VAL A 18 1.62 3.32 17.20
N GLU A 19 0.58 3.12 18.01
CA GLU A 19 -0.19 4.21 18.61
C GLU A 19 0.67 5.12 19.50
N LYS A 20 1.64 4.56 20.23
CA LYS A 20 2.63 5.34 21.01
C LYS A 20 3.52 6.21 20.12
N ILE A 21 3.91 5.72 18.95
CA ILE A 21 4.80 6.43 18.03
C ILE A 21 4.07 7.54 17.29
N ILE A 22 2.86 7.25 16.80
CA ILE A 22 2.10 8.21 15.97
C ILE A 22 1.20 9.13 16.78
N GLU A 23 1.05 8.89 18.09
CA GLU A 23 0.18 9.63 19.01
C GLU A 23 -1.28 9.72 18.53
N LYS A 24 -1.73 8.70 17.79
CA LYS A 24 -3.08 8.59 17.23
C LYS A 24 -3.58 7.16 17.30
N LYS A 25 -4.90 7.01 17.35
CA LYS A 25 -5.54 5.69 17.30
C LYS A 25 -5.31 5.02 15.94
N VAL A 26 -4.95 3.75 15.97
CA VAL A 26 -4.81 2.91 14.77
C VAL A 26 -6.17 2.43 14.29
N ILE A 27 -6.47 2.63 13.02
CA ILE A 27 -7.69 2.15 12.37
C ILE A 27 -7.51 0.68 11.97
N CYS A 28 -8.40 -0.17 12.46
CA CYS A 28 -8.33 -1.62 12.28
C CYS A 28 -9.56 -2.23 11.60
N SER A 29 -10.69 -1.52 11.54
CA SER A 29 -11.92 -2.02 10.97
C SER A 29 -12.19 -1.48 9.57
N VAL A 30 -12.98 -2.21 8.80
CA VAL A 30 -13.45 -1.80 7.46
C VAL A 30 -14.29 -0.52 7.56
N VAL A 31 -15.19 -0.45 8.54
CA VAL A 31 -16.10 0.68 8.75
C VAL A 31 -15.33 1.96 9.07
N GLU A 32 -14.34 1.89 9.97
CA GLU A 32 -13.49 3.04 10.27
C GLU A 32 -12.67 3.51 9.07
N ALA A 33 -12.26 2.59 8.17
CA ALA A 33 -11.46 2.92 7.00
C ALA A 33 -12.27 3.55 5.85
N GLU A 34 -13.60 3.40 5.84
CA GLU A 34 -14.47 4.01 4.82
C GLU A 34 -14.42 5.54 4.80
N ILE A 35 -14.12 6.17 5.93
CA ILE A 35 -14.08 7.64 6.04
C ILE A 35 -13.04 8.29 5.13
N PHE A 36 -11.99 7.57 4.74
CA PHE A 36 -10.91 8.10 3.89
C PHE A 36 -11.32 8.40 2.44
N GLY A 37 -12.51 8.05 2.04
CA GLY A 37 -13.07 8.45 0.76
C GLY A 37 -13.88 9.73 0.87
N PRO A 38 -15.07 9.66 1.47
CA PRO A 38 -16.04 10.76 1.44
C PRO A 38 -15.78 11.87 2.46
N GLN A 39 -15.11 11.60 3.59
CA GLN A 39 -14.99 12.54 4.71
C GLN A 39 -13.57 13.09 4.88
N ILE A 40 -12.57 12.25 4.77
CA ILE A 40 -11.16 12.61 4.95
C ILE A 40 -10.38 12.11 3.73
N PRO A 41 -10.31 12.90 2.64
CA PRO A 41 -9.49 12.53 1.49
C PRO A 41 -8.01 12.52 1.88
N LEU A 42 -7.29 11.49 1.45
CA LEU A 42 -5.84 11.38 1.63
C LEU A 42 -5.15 11.87 0.35
N ASP A 43 -4.21 12.79 0.45
CA ASP A 43 -3.39 13.22 -0.71
C ASP A 43 -2.56 12.07 -1.27
N LEU A 44 -2.12 11.17 -0.41
CA LEU A 44 -1.34 9.98 -0.73
C LEU A 44 -1.57 8.91 0.32
N MET A 45 -1.66 7.65 -0.12
CA MET A 45 -1.65 6.49 0.77
C MET A 45 -0.39 5.66 0.56
N VAL A 46 0.19 5.15 1.63
CA VAL A 46 1.32 4.20 1.58
C VAL A 46 0.91 2.87 2.20
N VAL A 47 1.11 1.78 1.48
CA VAL A 47 0.94 0.41 1.99
C VAL A 47 2.30 -0.25 2.08
N TYR A 48 2.84 -0.36 3.30
CA TYR A 48 4.16 -0.95 3.57
C TYR A 48 4.21 -1.61 4.95
N PRO A 49 4.74 -2.82 5.08
CA PRO A 49 4.99 -3.79 4.00
C PRO A 49 3.67 -4.31 3.41
N CYS A 50 3.62 -4.46 2.09
CA CYS A 50 2.47 -5.03 1.38
C CYS A 50 2.74 -6.51 1.05
N SER A 51 1.99 -7.41 1.68
CA SER A 51 2.08 -8.85 1.44
C SER A 51 1.41 -9.27 0.13
N ALA A 52 1.77 -10.46 -0.39
CA ALA A 52 1.09 -11.05 -1.56
C ALA A 52 -0.42 -11.19 -1.38
N ASN A 53 -0.89 -11.52 -0.17
CA ASN A 53 -2.32 -11.60 0.13
C ASN A 53 -3.02 -10.25 -0.01
N THR A 54 -2.44 -9.18 0.53
CA THR A 54 -2.96 -7.82 0.38
C THR A 54 -2.94 -7.38 -1.07
N LEU A 55 -1.85 -7.64 -1.79
CA LEU A 55 -1.71 -7.37 -3.21
C LEU A 55 -2.80 -8.09 -4.04
N ALA A 56 -3.03 -9.39 -3.78
CA ALA A 56 -4.05 -10.17 -4.47
C ALA A 56 -5.46 -9.60 -4.24
N LYS A 57 -5.79 -9.23 -3.00
CA LYS A 57 -7.06 -8.60 -2.67
C LYS A 57 -7.26 -7.30 -3.42
N MET A 58 -6.28 -6.42 -3.44
CA MET A 58 -6.35 -5.16 -4.20
C MET A 58 -6.52 -5.42 -5.70
N ALA A 59 -5.75 -6.34 -6.26
CA ALA A 59 -5.81 -6.70 -7.69
C ALA A 59 -7.17 -7.28 -8.11
N HIS A 60 -7.92 -7.86 -7.19
CA HIS A 60 -9.24 -8.46 -7.44
C HIS A 60 -10.41 -7.65 -6.84
N GLY A 61 -10.15 -6.46 -6.28
CA GLY A 61 -11.20 -5.60 -5.73
C GLY A 61 -11.83 -6.12 -4.44
N ILE A 62 -11.14 -6.97 -3.69
CA ILE A 62 -11.61 -7.53 -2.41
C ILE A 62 -11.27 -6.55 -1.29
N ASN A 63 -12.30 -6.04 -0.61
CA ASN A 63 -12.17 -4.98 0.41
C ASN A 63 -12.71 -5.43 1.76
N ASP A 64 -12.13 -6.49 2.31
CA ASP A 64 -12.58 -7.18 3.52
C ASP A 64 -11.80 -6.82 4.80
N ASN A 65 -10.90 -5.86 4.70
CA ASN A 65 -10.12 -5.37 5.85
C ASN A 65 -9.84 -3.86 5.73
N ALA A 66 -9.36 -3.25 6.82
CA ALA A 66 -9.12 -1.81 6.90
C ALA A 66 -8.15 -1.30 5.81
N VAL A 67 -7.11 -2.06 5.48
CA VAL A 67 -6.11 -1.66 4.48
C VAL A 67 -6.72 -1.61 3.07
N THR A 68 -7.37 -2.69 2.65
CA THR A 68 -7.98 -2.78 1.32
C THR A 68 -9.16 -1.83 1.16
N MET A 69 -9.91 -1.56 2.23
CA MET A 69 -10.96 -0.56 2.23
C MET A 69 -10.40 0.86 2.10
N ALA A 70 -9.35 1.21 2.83
CA ALA A 70 -8.68 2.51 2.71
C ALA A 70 -8.10 2.72 1.30
N VAL A 71 -7.51 1.67 0.69
CA VAL A 71 -7.06 1.70 -0.71
C VAL A 71 -8.19 2.00 -1.67
N LYS A 72 -9.32 1.28 -1.56
CA LYS A 72 -10.51 1.52 -2.38
C LYS A 72 -11.03 2.96 -2.23
N SER A 73 -11.11 3.44 -1.00
CA SER A 73 -11.59 4.80 -0.69
C SER A 73 -10.66 5.88 -1.27
N THR A 74 -9.35 5.67 -1.20
CA THR A 74 -8.35 6.56 -1.79
C THR A 74 -8.44 6.60 -3.32
N LEU A 75 -8.57 5.44 -3.97
CA LEU A 75 -8.74 5.34 -5.44
C LEU A 75 -10.03 5.98 -5.93
N ARG A 76 -11.11 5.91 -5.15
CA ARG A 76 -12.38 6.57 -5.49
C ARG A 76 -12.21 8.09 -5.66
N ASN A 77 -11.30 8.69 -4.92
CA ASN A 77 -10.97 10.11 -5.01
C ASN A 77 -9.86 10.43 -6.03
N GLN A 78 -9.44 9.46 -6.84
CA GLN A 78 -8.36 9.60 -7.82
C GLN A 78 -7.01 9.98 -7.19
N HIS A 79 -6.77 9.62 -5.93
CA HIS A 79 -5.52 9.88 -5.23
C HIS A 79 -4.54 8.71 -5.36
N ASN A 80 -3.26 9.01 -5.23
CA ASN A 80 -2.18 8.07 -5.48
C ASN A 80 -1.90 7.17 -4.28
N ILE A 81 -1.45 5.96 -4.59
CA ILE A 81 -1.09 4.92 -3.62
C ILE A 81 0.32 4.42 -3.92
N VAL A 82 1.17 4.46 -2.93
CA VAL A 82 2.52 3.89 -2.98
C VAL A 82 2.50 2.51 -2.32
N LEU A 83 2.99 1.50 -3.04
CA LEU A 83 3.06 0.12 -2.56
C LEU A 83 4.51 -0.33 -2.38
N GLY A 84 4.86 -0.69 -1.17
CA GLY A 84 6.11 -1.39 -0.87
C GLY A 84 5.87 -2.89 -0.72
N LEU A 85 5.97 -3.62 -1.83
CA LEU A 85 5.73 -5.06 -1.88
C LEU A 85 6.82 -5.84 -1.15
N CYS A 86 6.42 -6.81 -0.35
CA CYS A 86 7.33 -7.72 0.37
C CYS A 86 6.72 -9.12 0.39
N SER A 87 7.18 -10.00 -0.49
CA SER A 87 6.73 -11.39 -0.52
C SER A 87 7.73 -12.31 -1.18
N ASN A 88 7.69 -13.58 -0.80
CA ASN A 88 8.60 -14.62 -1.28
C ASN A 88 8.13 -15.30 -2.58
N ASP A 89 7.06 -14.84 -3.21
CA ASP A 89 6.45 -15.43 -4.41
C ASP A 89 6.12 -14.40 -5.52
N LEU A 90 6.68 -13.19 -5.44
CA LEU A 90 6.41 -12.13 -6.43
C LEU A 90 6.97 -12.41 -7.82
N LEU A 91 8.03 -13.23 -7.92
CA LEU A 91 8.58 -13.72 -9.20
C LEU A 91 7.91 -15.03 -9.67
N SER A 92 6.84 -15.46 -8.99
CA SER A 92 6.07 -16.65 -9.36
C SER A 92 4.56 -16.36 -9.32
N THR A 93 3.81 -17.04 -8.46
CA THR A 93 2.34 -17.00 -8.40
C THR A 93 1.75 -15.60 -8.24
N SER A 94 2.36 -14.75 -7.40
CA SER A 94 1.86 -13.38 -7.15
C SER A 94 2.28 -12.36 -8.20
N GLY A 95 3.14 -12.73 -9.15
CA GLY A 95 3.62 -11.85 -10.22
C GLY A 95 2.50 -11.30 -11.10
N MET A 96 1.48 -12.10 -11.41
CA MET A 96 0.31 -11.66 -12.18
C MET A 96 -0.47 -10.54 -11.47
N ASN A 97 -0.66 -10.66 -10.16
CA ASN A 97 -1.32 -9.63 -9.36
C ASN A 97 -0.49 -8.34 -9.32
N MET A 98 0.83 -8.46 -9.21
CA MET A 98 1.74 -7.33 -9.27
C MET A 98 1.65 -6.60 -10.62
N MET A 99 1.67 -7.32 -11.74
CA MET A 99 1.53 -6.72 -13.07
C MET A 99 0.17 -6.08 -13.29
N LYS A 100 -0.90 -6.66 -12.77
CA LYS A 100 -2.23 -6.07 -12.81
C LYS A 100 -2.29 -4.73 -12.09
N ILE A 101 -1.73 -4.66 -10.88
CA ILE A 101 -1.63 -3.43 -10.11
C ILE A 101 -0.72 -2.41 -10.80
N PHE A 102 0.42 -2.83 -11.34
CA PHE A 102 1.35 -1.97 -12.06
C PHE A 102 0.70 -1.28 -13.28
N ASN A 103 -0.25 -1.94 -13.94
CA ASN A 103 -1.02 -1.38 -15.05
C ASN A 103 -2.26 -0.59 -14.61
N THR A 104 -2.53 -0.48 -13.32
CA THR A 104 -3.67 0.27 -12.79
C THR A 104 -3.24 1.69 -12.42
N LYS A 105 -4.00 2.69 -12.86
CA LYS A 105 -3.74 4.11 -12.52
C LYS A 105 -3.68 4.31 -11.01
N HIS A 106 -2.89 5.29 -10.60
CA HIS A 106 -2.72 5.74 -9.23
C HIS A 106 -1.92 4.80 -8.33
N PHE A 107 -1.43 3.66 -8.82
CA PHE A 107 -0.49 2.83 -8.07
C PHE A 107 0.96 3.09 -8.48
N TYR A 108 1.81 3.28 -7.50
CA TYR A 108 3.26 3.49 -7.64
C TYR A 108 3.98 2.44 -6.81
N LEU A 109 4.81 1.64 -7.44
CA LEU A 109 5.58 0.61 -6.76
C LEU A 109 6.92 1.17 -6.28
N VAL A 110 7.26 0.94 -5.03
CA VAL A 110 8.62 1.17 -4.52
C VAL A 110 9.56 0.20 -5.23
N PRO A 111 10.73 0.63 -5.73
CA PRO A 111 11.72 -0.26 -6.32
C PRO A 111 12.02 -1.46 -5.42
N MET A 112 12.20 -2.62 -6.03
CA MET A 112 12.37 -3.90 -5.32
C MET A 112 13.71 -4.57 -5.66
N TYR A 113 14.12 -5.48 -4.79
CA TYR A 113 15.28 -6.35 -5.00
C TYR A 113 15.02 -7.74 -4.45
N GLN A 114 15.83 -8.72 -4.86
CA GLN A 114 15.83 -10.06 -4.26
C GLN A 114 16.66 -10.05 -2.99
N ASP A 115 16.07 -10.45 -1.86
CA ASP A 115 16.76 -10.52 -0.57
C ASP A 115 17.70 -11.74 -0.43
N ASP A 116 17.33 -12.85 -1.03
CA ASP A 116 18.13 -14.08 -1.03
C ASP A 116 17.86 -14.91 -2.29
N VAL A 117 18.69 -14.73 -3.29
CA VAL A 117 18.54 -15.38 -4.61
C VAL A 117 18.62 -16.91 -4.54
N ILE A 118 19.36 -17.44 -3.56
CA ILE A 118 19.58 -18.89 -3.43
C ILE A 118 18.46 -19.56 -2.64
N LYS A 119 18.13 -19.02 -1.46
CA LYS A 119 17.13 -19.63 -0.56
C LYS A 119 15.71 -19.23 -0.88
N LYS A 120 15.51 -18.07 -1.53
CA LYS A 120 14.21 -17.48 -1.87
C LYS A 120 14.20 -16.95 -3.30
N PRO A 121 14.35 -17.80 -4.32
CA PRO A 121 14.56 -17.37 -5.71
C PRO A 121 13.41 -16.56 -6.30
N ASN A 122 12.21 -16.65 -5.72
CA ASN A 122 11.02 -15.92 -6.18
C ASN A 122 10.66 -14.71 -5.29
N SER A 123 11.48 -14.40 -4.29
CA SER A 123 11.23 -13.31 -3.35
C SER A 123 11.62 -11.96 -3.92
N LEU A 124 10.75 -10.97 -3.72
CA LEU A 124 11.08 -9.56 -3.89
C LEU A 124 10.69 -8.76 -2.64
N ILE A 125 11.54 -7.83 -2.29
CA ILE A 125 11.34 -6.92 -1.16
C ILE A 125 11.53 -5.48 -1.62
N ALA A 126 10.61 -4.60 -1.23
CA ALA A 126 10.69 -3.18 -1.49
C ALA A 126 11.90 -2.54 -0.78
N ARG A 127 12.62 -1.70 -1.50
CA ARG A 127 13.70 -0.88 -0.97
C ARG A 127 13.15 0.18 -0.02
N ARG A 128 13.28 -0.07 1.28
CA ARG A 128 12.77 0.82 2.34
C ARG A 128 13.32 2.24 2.23
N ASP A 129 14.58 2.38 1.85
CA ASP A 129 15.27 3.65 1.65
C ASP A 129 14.69 4.50 0.50
N LEU A 130 13.95 3.89 -0.43
CA LEU A 130 13.33 4.57 -1.56
C LEU A 130 11.83 4.87 -1.37
N ILE A 131 11.23 4.53 -0.25
CA ILE A 131 9.80 4.80 0.02
C ILE A 131 9.51 6.30 -0.07
N ILE A 132 10.28 7.12 0.63
CA ILE A 132 10.09 8.59 0.67
C ILE A 132 10.24 9.19 -0.73
N GLN A 133 11.26 8.77 -1.49
CA GLN A 133 11.43 9.27 -2.85
C GLN A 133 10.27 8.87 -3.77
N THR A 134 9.77 7.64 -3.63
CA THR A 134 8.59 7.19 -4.39
C THR A 134 7.34 7.99 -4.03
N MET A 135 7.15 8.34 -2.75
CA MET A 135 6.05 9.20 -2.30
C MET A 135 6.13 10.60 -2.93
N ILE A 136 7.31 11.22 -2.91
CA ILE A 136 7.53 12.53 -3.53
C ILE A 136 7.21 12.49 -5.02
N ASN A 137 7.69 11.47 -5.73
CA ASN A 137 7.43 11.31 -7.16
C ASN A 137 5.93 11.11 -7.45
N ALA A 138 5.24 10.30 -6.64
CA ALA A 138 3.80 10.09 -6.78
C ALA A 138 2.99 11.37 -6.57
N LEU A 139 3.35 12.20 -5.59
CA LEU A 139 2.72 13.50 -5.36
C LEU A 139 3.01 14.48 -6.50
N ALA A 140 4.24 14.52 -7.03
CA ALA A 140 4.62 15.41 -8.13
C ALA A 140 3.80 15.16 -9.40
N VAL A 141 3.46 13.89 -9.72
CA VAL A 141 2.59 13.54 -10.86
C VAL A 141 1.18 14.10 -10.67
N SER A 142 0.61 14.03 -9.47
CA SER A 142 -0.70 14.60 -9.18
C SER A 142 -0.73 16.11 -9.41
N TYR A 143 0.30 16.83 -8.96
CA TYR A 143 0.40 18.29 -9.17
C TYR A 143 0.59 18.67 -10.64
N THR A 144 1.27 17.85 -11.43
CA THR A 144 1.46 18.11 -12.86
C THR A 144 0.13 18.02 -13.63
N HIS A 145 -0.72 17.08 -13.29
CA HIS A 145 -2.05 16.95 -13.89
C HIS A 145 -2.97 18.13 -13.55
N LEU A 146 -2.94 18.64 -12.31
CA LEU A 146 -3.71 19.81 -11.91
C LEU A 146 -3.30 21.07 -12.68
N ARG A 147 -1.99 21.29 -12.85
CA ARG A 147 -1.48 22.47 -13.61
C ARG A 147 -1.82 22.43 -15.10
N ALA A 148 -1.95 21.25 -15.70
CA ALA A 148 -2.35 21.13 -17.11
C ALA A 148 -3.79 21.58 -17.36
N HIS A 149 -4.66 21.54 -16.36
CA HIS A 149 -6.04 22.01 -16.44
C HIS A 149 -6.22 23.51 -16.13
N GLU A 150 -5.23 24.13 -15.50
CA GLU A 150 -5.28 25.58 -15.18
C GLU A 150 -4.79 26.49 -16.32
N THR A 151 -4.30 25.93 -17.41
CA THR A 151 -3.74 26.66 -18.56
C THR A 151 -4.66 26.71 -19.79
N GLU A 152 -5.91 26.26 -19.68
CA GLU A 152 -6.97 26.46 -20.67
C GLU A 152 -7.99 27.48 -20.15
#